data_521d8e178692ea57de8cdf64b59f08ef
#
_entry.id   521d8e178692ea57de8cdf64b59f08ef
#
_cell.length_a   1.000
_cell.length_b   1.000
_cell.length_c   1.000
_cell.angle_alpha   90.00
_cell.angle_beta   90.00
_cell.angle_gamma   90.00
#
_symmetry.space_group_name_H-M   'P 1'
#
loop_
_entity.id
_entity.type
_entity.pdbx_description
1 polymer ?
#
loop_
_entity_poly.entity_id
_entity_poly.type
_entity_poly.pdbx_seq_one_letter_code
_entity_poly.pdbx_strand_id
1 'polypeptide(L)'
;MNISENKVTICGILSEVDLNNATIIKNGQTKECIRGTIKIRVDQEVNGVMTEMEVPVSTFVTRYTNAGTENPAYNSIKDVMENFKSIAACGNIDEADRVRITSGTLKENVFYAKNGDLVDTSRIEASFINKIPKNECKPEATFTSTIVVGNKADEIDKEGT
;
A
#
# COMPACT_ATOMS: atom_id res chain seq x y z
N MET A 1 -9.55 25.40 -5.62
CA MET A 1 -9.77 23.94 -5.55
C MET A 1 -8.71 23.34 -4.63
N ASN A 2 -9.15 22.70 -3.60
CA ASN A 2 -8.21 22.10 -2.63
C ASN A 2 -7.88 20.70 -3.07
N ILE A 3 -6.65 20.50 -3.50
CA ILE A 3 -6.14 19.16 -3.79
C ILE A 3 -5.58 18.61 -2.49
N SER A 4 -6.24 17.61 -1.93
CA SER A 4 -5.68 16.89 -0.80
C SER A 4 -4.66 15.90 -1.32
N GLU A 5 -3.42 16.05 -0.92
CA GLU A 5 -2.39 15.06 -1.17
C GLU A 5 -2.49 13.95 -0.12
N ASN A 6 -2.55 12.73 -0.59
CA ASN A 6 -2.51 11.53 0.24
C ASN A 6 -1.52 10.57 -0.43
N LYS A 7 -0.29 10.58 0.04
CA LYS A 7 0.81 9.86 -0.58
C LYS A 7 1.61 9.06 0.43
N VAL A 8 1.78 7.79 0.13
CA VAL A 8 2.62 6.87 0.91
C VAL A 8 3.84 6.50 0.08
N THR A 9 5.01 6.65 0.67
CA THR A 9 6.29 6.24 0.09
C THR A 9 6.88 5.14 0.96
N ILE A 10 7.18 3.99 0.35
CA ILE A 10 7.77 2.85 1.04
C ILE A 10 8.96 2.36 0.24
N CYS A 11 10.07 2.13 0.91
CA CYS A 11 11.24 1.51 0.35
C CYS A 11 11.77 0.46 1.32
N GLY A 12 11.92 -0.77 0.84
CA GLY A 12 12.39 -1.86 1.68
C GLY A 12 12.57 -3.16 0.92
N ILE A 13 12.60 -4.24 1.67
CA ILE A 13 12.80 -5.58 1.15
C ILE A 13 11.44 -6.24 0.97
N LEU A 14 11.21 -6.82 -0.18
CA LEU A 14 9.98 -7.56 -0.44
C LEU A 14 9.95 -8.82 0.45
N SER A 15 9.06 -8.82 1.42
CA SER A 15 8.98 -9.90 2.43
C SER A 15 8.09 -11.04 1.95
N GLU A 16 6.91 -10.72 1.47
CA GLU A 16 5.91 -11.70 1.04
C GLU A 16 5.07 -11.16 -0.11
N VAL A 17 4.71 -12.02 -1.04
CA VAL A 17 3.80 -11.72 -2.14
C VAL A 17 2.63 -12.70 -2.09
N ASP A 18 1.46 -12.20 -1.74
CA ASP A 18 0.20 -12.93 -1.75
C ASP A 18 -0.77 -12.29 -2.74
N LEU A 19 -0.48 -12.46 -4.01
CA LEU A 19 -1.25 -11.91 -5.12
C LEU A 19 -1.88 -13.03 -5.93
N ASN A 20 -3.11 -12.84 -6.33
CA ASN A 20 -3.89 -13.84 -7.05
C ASN A 20 -4.61 -13.23 -8.24
N ASN A 21 -4.63 -13.98 -9.34
CA ASN A 21 -5.52 -13.70 -10.46
C ASN A 21 -6.97 -13.97 -10.03
N ALA A 22 -7.85 -13.06 -10.38
CA ALA A 22 -9.26 -13.18 -10.10
C ALA A 22 -10.09 -12.58 -11.23
N THR A 23 -11.38 -12.80 -11.17
CA THR A 23 -12.35 -12.18 -12.07
C THR A 23 -13.42 -11.48 -11.22
N ILE A 24 -13.85 -10.33 -11.69
CA ILE A 24 -14.97 -9.59 -11.09
C ILE A 24 -16.02 -9.34 -12.15
N ILE A 25 -17.27 -9.21 -11.72
CA ILE A 25 -18.37 -8.80 -12.58
C ILE A 25 -18.70 -7.35 -12.24
N LYS A 26 -18.58 -6.49 -13.24
CA LYS A 26 -18.92 -5.08 -13.13
C LYS A 26 -19.78 -4.67 -14.32
N ASN A 27 -20.96 -4.11 -14.05
CA ASN A 27 -21.91 -3.72 -15.09
C ASN A 27 -22.25 -4.86 -16.07
N GLY A 28 -22.40 -6.09 -15.55
CA GLY A 28 -22.70 -7.26 -16.36
C GLY A 28 -21.54 -7.82 -17.19
N GLN A 29 -20.35 -7.24 -17.07
CA GLN A 29 -19.14 -7.69 -17.75
C GLN A 29 -18.15 -8.35 -16.81
N THR A 30 -17.59 -9.47 -17.24
CA THR A 30 -16.50 -10.14 -16.51
C THR A 30 -15.19 -9.44 -16.80
N LYS A 31 -14.47 -9.05 -15.75
CA LYS A 31 -13.18 -8.39 -15.84
C LYS A 31 -12.10 -9.21 -15.12
N GLU A 32 -10.98 -9.43 -15.79
CA GLU A 32 -9.80 -10.02 -15.17
C GLU A 32 -9.10 -8.99 -14.30
N CYS A 33 -8.66 -9.42 -13.13
CA CYS A 33 -7.92 -8.56 -12.19
C CYS A 33 -6.86 -9.36 -11.44
N ILE A 34 -5.94 -8.64 -10.83
CA ILE A 34 -5.02 -9.15 -9.81
C ILE A 34 -5.33 -8.43 -8.52
N ARG A 35 -5.46 -9.18 -7.43
CA ARG A 35 -5.71 -8.63 -6.11
C ARG A 35 -4.94 -9.40 -5.06
N GLY A 36 -4.68 -8.75 -3.96
CA GLY A 36 -4.05 -9.37 -2.81
C GLY A 36 -3.23 -8.37 -2.00
N THR A 37 -2.27 -8.88 -1.29
CA THR A 37 -1.42 -8.11 -0.39
C THR A 37 0.04 -8.49 -0.61
N ILE A 38 0.90 -7.51 -0.58
CA ILE A 38 2.34 -7.71 -0.43
C ILE A 38 2.78 -7.17 0.92
N LYS A 39 3.84 -7.72 1.46
CA LYS A 39 4.48 -7.21 2.67
C LYS A 39 5.89 -6.74 2.35
N ILE A 40 6.22 -5.57 2.83
CA ILE A 40 7.54 -4.96 2.66
C ILE A 40 8.17 -4.80 4.04
N ARG A 41 9.34 -5.39 4.20
CA ARG A 41 10.13 -5.24 5.42
C ARG A 41 10.89 -3.92 5.36
N VAL A 42 10.65 -3.08 6.34
CA VAL A 42 11.31 -1.79 6.49
C VAL A 42 12.00 -1.76 7.85
N ASP A 43 13.32 -1.75 7.85
CA ASP A 43 14.12 -1.66 9.07
C ASP A 43 14.41 -0.18 9.33
N GLN A 44 13.84 0.37 10.39
CA GLN A 44 14.01 1.77 10.78
C GLN A 44 14.53 1.89 12.18
N GLU A 45 15.35 2.91 12.40
CA GLU A 45 15.76 3.29 13.74
C GLU A 45 14.65 4.11 14.41
N VAL A 46 14.14 3.59 15.52
CA VAL A 46 13.13 4.25 16.34
C VAL A 46 13.70 4.42 17.75
N ASN A 47 13.83 5.67 18.18
CA ASN A 47 14.40 6.01 19.51
C ASN A 47 15.77 5.37 19.75
N GLY A 48 16.64 5.36 18.76
CA GLY A 48 17.99 4.77 18.85
C GLY A 48 18.07 3.26 18.73
N VAL A 49 16.94 2.60 18.51
CA VAL A 49 16.86 1.13 18.35
C VAL A 49 16.45 0.78 16.93
N MET A 50 17.22 -0.09 16.28
CA MET A 50 16.85 -0.61 14.97
C MET A 50 15.63 -1.51 15.12
N THR A 51 14.53 -1.12 14.49
CA THR A 51 13.25 -1.81 14.57
C THR A 51 12.89 -2.39 13.21
N GLU A 52 12.59 -3.68 13.21
CA GLU A 52 12.08 -4.39 12.04
C GLU A 52 10.57 -4.21 11.96
N MET A 53 10.09 -3.71 10.82
CA MET A 53 8.67 -3.56 10.57
C MET A 53 8.28 -4.24 9.27
N GLU A 54 7.14 -4.91 9.24
CA GLU A 54 6.49 -5.36 8.03
C GLU A 54 5.31 -4.45 7.72
N VAL A 55 5.31 -3.87 6.53
CA VAL A 55 4.24 -3.00 6.06
C VAL A 55 3.40 -3.74 5.03
N PRO A 56 2.13 -4.06 5.33
CA PRO A 56 1.24 -4.66 4.37
C PRO A 56 0.72 -3.60 3.38
N VAL A 57 0.76 -3.94 2.10
CA VAL A 57 0.28 -3.08 1.02
C VAL A 57 -0.72 -3.88 0.20
N SER A 58 -1.94 -3.38 0.11
CA SER A 58 -3.00 -3.98 -0.69
C SER A 58 -2.94 -3.48 -2.12
N THR A 59 -3.25 -4.35 -3.06
CA THR A 59 -3.38 -3.98 -4.46
C THR A 59 -4.61 -4.62 -5.08
N PHE A 60 -5.21 -3.87 -6.00
CA PHE A 60 -6.29 -4.33 -6.86
C PHE A 60 -6.15 -3.62 -8.20
N VAL A 61 -5.91 -4.38 -9.25
CA VAL A 61 -5.75 -3.84 -10.60
C VAL A 61 -6.53 -4.68 -11.60
N THR A 62 -7.27 -4.01 -12.48
CA THR A 62 -7.96 -4.67 -13.60
C THR A 62 -7.06 -4.67 -14.83
N ARG A 63 -7.19 -5.72 -15.66
CA ARG A 63 -6.39 -5.87 -16.87
C ARG A 63 -6.61 -4.75 -17.87
N TYR A 64 -7.85 -4.30 -18.01
CA TYR A 64 -8.23 -3.21 -18.90
C TYR A 64 -8.83 -2.07 -18.10
N THR A 65 -8.56 -0.85 -18.56
CA THR A 65 -9.18 0.37 -18.03
C THR A 65 -10.67 0.44 -18.41
N ASN A 66 -11.39 1.39 -17.84
CA ASN A 66 -12.79 1.63 -18.23
C ASN A 66 -12.94 2.03 -19.71
N ALA A 67 -11.88 2.58 -20.31
CA ALA A 67 -11.84 2.92 -21.73
C ALA A 67 -11.53 1.72 -22.63
N GLY A 68 -11.29 0.54 -22.07
CA GLY A 68 -10.97 -0.68 -22.81
C GLY A 68 -9.51 -0.83 -23.25
N THR A 69 -8.63 0.04 -22.79
CA THR A 69 -7.18 -0.05 -23.05
C THR A 69 -6.47 -0.87 -21.97
N GLU A 70 -5.33 -1.45 -22.32
CA GLU A 70 -4.50 -2.16 -21.33
C GLU A 70 -4.12 -1.22 -20.17
N ASN A 71 -4.23 -1.75 -18.96
CA ASN A 71 -3.88 -1.02 -17.74
C ASN A 71 -2.41 -1.25 -17.39
N PRO A 72 -1.56 -0.21 -17.44
CA PRO A 72 -0.14 -0.36 -17.08
C PRO A 72 0.07 -0.86 -15.65
N ALA A 73 -0.83 -0.51 -14.74
CA ALA A 73 -0.79 -0.98 -13.36
C ALA A 73 -0.95 -2.50 -13.27
N TYR A 74 -1.81 -3.08 -14.11
CA TYR A 74 -1.97 -4.53 -14.17
C TYR A 74 -0.67 -5.23 -14.55
N ASN A 75 0.02 -4.72 -15.57
CA ASN A 75 1.29 -5.30 -16.02
C ASN A 75 2.39 -5.15 -14.95
N SER A 76 2.41 -4.03 -14.24
CA SER A 76 3.34 -3.81 -13.12
C SER A 76 3.12 -4.82 -11.99
N ILE A 77 1.89 -5.01 -11.57
CA ILE A 77 1.55 -5.95 -10.50
C ILE A 77 1.73 -7.41 -10.94
N LYS A 78 1.44 -7.71 -12.18
CA LYS A 78 1.70 -9.05 -12.77
C LYS A 78 3.19 -9.38 -12.72
N ASP A 79 4.06 -8.43 -13.02
CA ASP A 79 5.52 -8.59 -12.94
C ASP A 79 5.97 -8.87 -11.50
N VAL A 80 5.41 -8.16 -10.51
CA VAL A 80 5.65 -8.45 -9.09
C VAL A 80 5.27 -9.90 -8.75
N MET A 81 4.11 -10.32 -9.18
CA MET A 81 3.59 -11.66 -8.88
C MET A 81 4.45 -12.78 -9.51
N GLU A 82 4.91 -12.58 -10.74
CA GLU A 82 5.58 -13.63 -11.52
C GLU A 82 7.11 -13.61 -11.38
N ASN A 83 7.74 -12.45 -11.23
CA ASN A 83 9.17 -12.27 -11.38
C ASN A 83 9.91 -11.74 -10.16
N PHE A 84 9.23 -11.09 -9.22
CA PHE A 84 9.89 -10.57 -8.03
C PHE A 84 10.12 -11.67 -7.00
N LYS A 85 11.26 -11.58 -6.31
CA LYS A 85 11.66 -12.52 -5.27
C LYS A 85 11.38 -11.92 -3.90
N SER A 86 10.51 -12.57 -3.13
CA SER A 86 10.28 -12.22 -1.73
C SER A 86 11.14 -13.07 -0.79
N ILE A 87 11.31 -12.61 0.44
CA ILE A 87 12.00 -13.38 1.48
C ILE A 87 11.31 -14.73 1.68
N ALA A 88 10.00 -14.75 1.71
CA ALA A 88 9.20 -15.96 1.88
C ALA A 88 9.43 -16.98 0.76
N ALA A 89 9.62 -16.51 -0.49
CA ALA A 89 9.82 -17.39 -1.64
C ALA A 89 11.26 -17.91 -1.77
N CYS A 90 12.26 -17.07 -1.53
CA CYS A 90 13.68 -17.46 -1.68
C CYS A 90 14.36 -17.88 -0.38
N GLY A 91 13.75 -17.59 0.77
CA GLY A 91 14.30 -17.98 2.09
C GLY A 91 15.53 -17.20 2.54
N ASN A 92 15.90 -16.13 1.84
CA ASN A 92 17.11 -15.37 2.09
C ASN A 92 16.87 -13.86 1.89
N ILE A 93 17.15 -13.07 2.94
CA ILE A 93 17.03 -11.62 2.89
C ILE A 93 17.92 -10.98 1.82
N ASP A 94 19.12 -11.51 1.64
CA ASP A 94 20.08 -10.94 0.70
C ASP A 94 19.69 -11.17 -0.76
N GLU A 95 18.96 -12.24 -1.05
CA GLU A 95 18.49 -12.58 -2.39
C GLU A 95 17.13 -11.96 -2.72
N ALA A 96 16.37 -11.52 -1.73
CA ALA A 96 15.08 -10.91 -1.94
C ALA A 96 15.21 -9.55 -2.64
N ASP A 97 14.23 -9.24 -3.47
CA ASP A 97 14.21 -7.97 -4.19
C ASP A 97 13.94 -6.79 -3.27
N ARG A 98 14.58 -5.67 -3.57
CA ARG A 98 14.28 -4.38 -2.95
C ARG A 98 13.30 -3.65 -3.82
N VAL A 99 12.30 -3.07 -3.18
CA VAL A 99 11.19 -2.41 -3.88
C VAL A 99 10.93 -1.03 -3.33
N ARG A 100 10.41 -0.18 -4.19
CA ARG A 100 10.01 1.19 -3.84
C ARG A 100 8.60 1.44 -4.33
N ILE A 101 7.78 2.00 -3.46
CA ILE A 101 6.46 2.52 -3.77
C ILE A 101 6.50 4.03 -3.52
N THR A 102 6.19 4.83 -4.53
CA THR A 102 6.19 6.29 -4.44
C THR A 102 4.81 6.92 -4.55
N SER A 103 3.83 6.14 -5.00
CA SER A 103 2.46 6.61 -5.25
C SER A 103 1.42 5.76 -4.52
N GLY A 104 1.78 5.23 -3.36
CA GLY A 104 0.83 4.57 -2.48
C GLY A 104 -0.15 5.56 -1.87
N THR A 105 -1.31 5.08 -1.47
CA THR A 105 -2.34 5.86 -0.78
C THR A 105 -2.76 5.15 0.49
N LEU A 106 -3.07 5.93 1.52
CA LEU A 106 -3.65 5.43 2.76
C LEU A 106 -5.17 5.59 2.67
N LYS A 107 -5.90 4.49 2.81
CA LYS A 107 -7.37 4.49 2.80
C LYS A 107 -7.93 4.01 4.12
N GLU A 108 -8.94 4.69 4.59
CA GLU A 108 -9.76 4.22 5.70
C GLU A 108 -10.76 3.19 5.21
N ASN A 109 -10.97 2.17 6.00
CA ASN A 109 -11.93 1.13 5.74
C ASN A 109 -12.81 0.94 6.97
N VAL A 110 -14.02 1.47 6.90
CA VAL A 110 -14.99 1.41 7.98
C VAL A 110 -16.12 0.46 7.57
N PHE A 111 -16.34 -0.57 8.35
CA PHE A 111 -17.39 -1.54 8.07
C PHE A 111 -17.94 -2.16 9.36
N TYR A 112 -19.12 -2.73 9.26
CA TYR A 112 -19.68 -3.52 10.36
C TYR A 112 -19.26 -4.98 10.23
N ALA A 113 -18.67 -5.51 11.29
CA ALA A 113 -18.34 -6.92 11.37
C ALA A 113 -19.62 -7.77 11.51
N LYS A 114 -19.49 -9.06 11.29
CA LYS A 114 -20.64 -10.00 11.38
C LYS A 114 -21.34 -10.01 12.75
N ASN A 115 -20.59 -9.65 13.79
CA ASN A 115 -21.12 -9.53 15.16
C ASN A 115 -21.80 -8.18 15.43
N GLY A 116 -21.85 -7.27 14.44
CA GLY A 116 -22.45 -5.95 14.56
C GLY A 116 -21.51 -4.84 15.03
N ASP A 117 -20.25 -5.15 15.36
CA ASP A 117 -19.29 -4.15 15.78
C ASP A 117 -18.80 -3.30 14.61
N LEU A 118 -18.67 -2.01 14.85
CA LEU A 118 -18.05 -1.10 13.90
C LEU A 118 -16.53 -1.31 13.91
N VAL A 119 -15.98 -1.67 12.76
CA VAL A 119 -14.54 -1.83 12.56
C VAL A 119 -14.03 -0.69 11.73
N ASP A 120 -13.08 0.05 12.27
CA ASP A 120 -12.37 1.14 11.60
C ASP A 120 -10.91 0.73 11.45
N THR A 121 -10.50 0.48 10.23
CA THR A 121 -9.13 0.11 9.88
C THR A 121 -8.62 0.99 8.77
N SER A 122 -7.32 1.16 8.70
CA SER A 122 -6.68 1.80 7.56
C SER A 122 -5.83 0.79 6.81
N ARG A 123 -5.72 0.98 5.51
CA ARG A 123 -4.87 0.16 4.64
C ARG A 123 -4.11 1.02 3.66
N ILE A 124 -2.93 0.56 3.30
CA ILE A 124 -2.12 1.17 2.25
C ILE A 124 -2.45 0.44 0.95
N GLU A 125 -2.75 1.20 -0.10
CA GLU A 125 -2.98 0.67 -1.44
C GLU A 125 -1.95 1.21 -2.41
N ALA A 126 -1.45 0.36 -3.29
CA ALA A 126 -0.56 0.74 -4.36
C ALA A 126 -0.85 -0.05 -5.63
N SER A 127 -0.65 0.59 -6.78
CA SER A 127 -0.82 -0.02 -8.10
C SER A 127 0.49 -0.16 -8.85
N PHE A 128 1.55 0.50 -8.39
CA PHE A 128 2.88 0.44 -8.99
C PHE A 128 3.92 0.15 -7.92
N ILE A 129 4.71 -0.89 -8.15
CA ILE A 129 5.77 -1.32 -7.27
C ILE A 129 7.01 -1.51 -8.13
N ASN A 130 8.04 -0.74 -7.83
CA ASN A 130 9.27 -0.74 -8.62
C ASN A 130 10.38 -1.51 -7.92
N LYS A 131 11.06 -2.38 -8.66
CA LYS A 131 12.29 -3.01 -8.21
C LYS A 131 13.42 -2.00 -8.29
N ILE A 132 14.24 -1.92 -7.26
CA ILE A 132 15.39 -1.02 -7.19
C ILE A 132 16.66 -1.81 -6.86
N PRO A 133 17.85 -1.29 -7.25
CA PRO A 133 19.11 -1.88 -6.84
C PRO A 133 19.26 -1.89 -5.31
N LYS A 134 19.89 -2.94 -4.80
CA LYS A 134 20.12 -3.12 -3.36
C LYS A 134 20.84 -1.95 -2.71
N ASN A 135 21.82 -1.38 -3.40
CA ASN A 135 22.61 -0.24 -2.94
C ASN A 135 21.83 1.08 -2.92
N GLU A 136 20.70 1.16 -3.62
CA GLU A 136 19.85 2.34 -3.66
C GLU A 136 18.67 2.26 -2.67
N CYS A 137 18.49 1.11 -2.05
CA CYS A 137 17.40 0.90 -1.09
C CYS A 137 17.76 1.52 0.26
N LYS A 138 17.15 2.65 0.57
CA LYS A 138 17.16 3.24 1.91
C LYS A 138 15.82 2.94 2.56
N PRO A 139 15.78 2.18 3.66
CA PRO A 139 14.52 1.84 4.32
C PRO A 139 13.72 3.09 4.66
N GLU A 140 12.49 3.14 4.17
CA GLU A 140 11.60 4.29 4.34
C GLU A 140 10.14 3.84 4.36
N ALA A 141 9.38 4.39 5.28
CA ALA A 141 7.92 4.30 5.24
C ALA A 141 7.37 5.64 5.73
N THR A 142 6.92 6.47 4.79
CA THR A 142 6.45 7.83 5.08
C THR A 142 5.07 8.07 4.47
N PHE A 143 4.33 8.93 5.13
CA PHE A 143 3.03 9.40 4.68
C PHE A 143 3.03 10.92 4.59
N THR A 144 2.62 11.43 3.45
CA THR A 144 2.46 12.87 3.22
C THR A 144 1.00 13.16 2.93
N SER A 145 0.44 14.13 3.65
CA SER A 145 -0.93 14.57 3.47
C SER A 145 -1.00 16.08 3.45
N THR A 146 -1.79 16.60 2.53
CA THR A 146 -2.17 18.01 2.53
C THR A 146 -3.52 18.16 3.19
N ILE A 147 -3.56 18.90 4.27
CA ILE A 147 -4.79 19.19 5.01
C ILE A 147 -5.15 20.67 4.86
N VAL A 148 -6.44 20.94 4.73
CA VAL A 148 -6.96 22.30 4.79
C VAL A 148 -7.38 22.59 6.22
N VAL A 149 -6.70 23.54 6.84
CA VAL A 149 -7.04 23.98 8.19
C VAL A 149 -8.07 25.11 8.08
N GLY A 150 -9.26 24.86 8.62
CA GLY A 150 -10.28 25.90 8.76
C GLY A 150 -9.95 26.86 9.91
N ASN A 151 -10.96 27.52 10.43
CA ASN A 151 -10.78 28.41 11.59
C ASN A 151 -10.29 27.61 12.78
N LYS A 152 -9.20 28.06 13.40
CA LYS A 152 -8.79 27.54 14.69
C LYS A 152 -9.77 27.99 15.75
N ALA A 153 -10.34 27.06 16.46
CA ALA A 153 -11.01 27.32 17.73
C ALA A 153 -10.19 26.68 18.83
N ASP A 154 -9.92 27.45 19.88
CA ASP A 154 -9.31 26.88 21.06
C ASP A 154 -10.29 25.90 21.70
N GLU A 155 -9.80 24.74 22.06
CA GLU A 155 -10.60 23.78 22.80
C GLU A 155 -10.84 24.36 24.21
N ILE A 156 -12.10 24.65 24.46
CA ILE A 156 -12.50 25.14 25.79
C ILE A 156 -12.87 23.91 26.63
N ASP A 157 -12.19 23.74 27.72
CA ASP A 157 -12.50 22.70 28.69
C ASP A 157 -13.96 22.84 29.15
N LYS A 158 -14.68 21.72 29.24
CA LYS A 158 -16.07 21.70 29.70
C LYS A 158 -16.30 22.25 31.09
N GLU A 159 -15.25 22.44 31.84
CA GLU A 159 -15.28 23.04 33.17
C GLU A 159 -15.17 24.57 33.16
N GLY A 160 -15.03 25.18 31.98
CA GLY A 160 -15.07 26.65 31.82
C GLY A 160 -13.84 27.39 32.31
N THR A 161 -12.74 26.72 32.42
CA THR A 161 -11.46 27.32 32.79
C THR A 161 -10.50 27.43 31.62
#